data_5fa3b8f27ed7c22ab3d5f9ffaf00955e
#
_entry.id   5fa3b8f27ed7c22ab3d5f9ffaf00955e
#
_cell.length_a   1.000
_cell.length_b   1.000
_cell.length_c   1.000
_cell.angle_alpha   90.00
_cell.angle_beta   90.00
_cell.angle_gamma   90.00
#
_symmetry.space_group_name_H-M   'P 1'
#
loop_
_entity.id
_entity.type
_entity.pdbx_description
1 polymer ?
#
loop_
_entity_poly.entity_id
_entity_poly.type
_entity_poly.pdbx_seq_one_letter_code
_entity_poly.pdbx_strand_id
1 'polypeptide(L)'
;MRCNVNPTAATETVTVAAGSEIGFLLDNTLYHAGPAAIYLGKAPGDSASSWDGSGANWFKIAEWGAKFSPFAFVSHNANRLTTTIPSSVPAGEYLVRIEQIGLHVAGAPQYYISCAQIRVTGGGSANPAKVSIPGYVSASDPGLTVNIYYPEPTSYKVPGPAPFRG
;
A
#
# COMPACT_ATOMS: atom_id res chain seq x y z
N MET A 1 -5.97 -2.22 10.93
CA MET A 1 -6.60 -3.14 9.94
C MET A 1 -5.54 -3.52 8.91
N ARG A 2 -5.33 -4.82 8.63
CA ARG A 2 -4.33 -5.30 7.66
C ARG A 2 -4.93 -5.46 6.27
N CYS A 3 -5.89 -6.35 6.13
CA CYS A 3 -6.50 -6.76 4.87
C CYS A 3 -8.03 -6.64 4.92
N ASN A 4 -8.57 -5.45 5.20
CA ASN A 4 -10.00 -5.19 5.34
C ASN A 4 -10.64 -5.82 6.60
N VAL A 5 -11.98 -5.78 6.70
CA VAL A 5 -12.77 -6.32 7.83
C VAL A 5 -13.00 -7.80 7.63
N ASN A 6 -12.72 -8.61 8.65
CA ASN A 6 -12.90 -10.06 8.63
C ASN A 6 -12.35 -10.74 7.35
N PRO A 7 -11.08 -10.53 6.99
CA PRO A 7 -10.53 -11.11 5.78
C PRO A 7 -10.45 -12.63 5.92
N THR A 8 -10.79 -13.32 4.83
CA THR A 8 -10.52 -14.74 4.65
C THR A 8 -9.37 -14.93 3.67
N ALA A 9 -8.79 -16.12 3.63
CA ALA A 9 -7.83 -16.46 2.59
C ALA A 9 -8.46 -16.27 1.19
N ALA A 10 -7.69 -15.74 0.24
CA ALA A 10 -8.12 -15.70 -1.14
C ALA A 10 -8.20 -17.13 -1.70
N THR A 11 -9.07 -17.33 -2.68
CA THR A 11 -9.25 -18.62 -3.34
C THR A 11 -8.08 -19.00 -4.24
N GLU A 12 -7.23 -18.02 -4.59
CA GLU A 12 -6.12 -18.19 -5.52
C GLU A 12 -4.88 -17.45 -5.03
N THR A 13 -3.71 -18.01 -5.33
CA THR A 13 -2.40 -17.35 -5.21
C THR A 13 -1.81 -17.18 -6.59
N VAL A 14 -1.72 -15.94 -7.08
CA VAL A 14 -1.25 -15.63 -8.43
C VAL A 14 0.27 -15.65 -8.48
N THR A 15 0.85 -16.39 -9.43
CA THR A 15 2.30 -16.42 -9.64
C THR A 15 2.73 -15.24 -10.51
N VAL A 16 3.73 -14.48 -10.04
CA VAL A 16 4.29 -13.30 -10.71
C VAL A 16 5.82 -13.32 -10.63
N ALA A 17 6.50 -12.79 -11.65
CA ALA A 17 7.95 -12.67 -11.58
C ALA A 17 8.37 -11.40 -10.83
N ALA A 18 9.48 -11.43 -10.08
CA ALA A 18 10.13 -10.20 -9.63
C ALA A 18 10.52 -9.35 -10.85
N GLY A 19 10.31 -8.03 -10.77
CA GLY A 19 10.47 -7.12 -11.90
C GLY A 19 9.24 -6.98 -12.80
N SER A 20 8.17 -7.76 -12.60
CA SER A 20 6.93 -7.60 -13.36
C SER A 20 5.97 -6.58 -12.74
N GLU A 21 5.06 -6.07 -13.56
CA GLU A 21 4.00 -5.18 -13.11
C GLU A 21 2.89 -5.96 -12.39
N ILE A 22 2.41 -5.41 -11.30
CA ILE A 22 1.19 -5.82 -10.61
C ILE A 22 0.27 -4.61 -10.40
N GLY A 23 -1.02 -4.86 -10.17
CA GLY A 23 -1.94 -3.76 -9.90
C GLY A 23 -3.30 -4.22 -9.43
N PHE A 24 -4.07 -3.23 -9.00
CA PHE A 24 -5.45 -3.38 -8.61
C PHE A 24 -6.34 -2.60 -9.57
N LEU A 25 -7.30 -3.29 -10.16
CA LEU A 25 -8.45 -2.66 -10.81
C LEU A 25 -9.52 -2.48 -9.72
N LEU A 26 -10.08 -1.29 -9.65
CA LEU A 26 -11.04 -0.90 -8.64
C LEU A 26 -12.46 -0.92 -9.21
N ASP A 27 -13.43 -1.36 -8.43
CA ASP A 27 -14.83 -1.37 -8.84
C ASP A 27 -15.38 0.05 -9.09
N ASN A 28 -14.86 1.02 -8.32
CA ASN A 28 -15.15 2.43 -8.47
C ASN A 28 -13.86 3.24 -8.49
N THR A 29 -13.89 4.43 -9.05
CA THR A 29 -12.75 5.36 -8.96
C THR A 29 -12.48 5.76 -7.50
N LEU A 30 -11.24 6.16 -7.21
CA LEU A 30 -10.83 6.72 -5.92
C LEU A 30 -11.36 8.15 -5.77
N TYR A 31 -12.64 8.31 -5.52
CA TYR A 31 -13.30 9.63 -5.46
C TYR A 31 -13.06 10.39 -4.14
N HIS A 32 -12.54 9.75 -3.11
CA HIS A 32 -12.11 10.43 -1.89
C HIS A 32 -10.68 10.94 -2.03
N ALA A 33 -10.50 12.25 -1.84
CA ALA A 33 -9.17 12.85 -1.93
C ALA A 33 -8.24 12.32 -0.84
N GLY A 34 -7.04 11.89 -1.22
CA GLY A 34 -6.02 11.35 -0.32
C GLY A 34 -4.98 10.50 -1.02
N PRO A 35 -3.90 10.12 -0.32
CA PRO A 35 -2.83 9.31 -0.88
C PRO A 35 -3.23 7.84 -1.05
N ALA A 36 -2.48 7.12 -1.86
CA ALA A 36 -2.56 5.68 -1.95
C ALA A 36 -1.17 5.04 -1.87
N ALA A 37 -1.10 3.77 -1.49
CA ALA A 37 0.15 3.02 -1.41
C ALA A 37 -0.08 1.53 -1.68
N ILE A 38 0.98 0.85 -2.13
CA ILE A 38 1.03 -0.61 -2.23
C ILE A 38 2.18 -1.12 -1.35
N TYR A 39 1.86 -2.12 -0.54
CA TYR A 39 2.78 -2.81 0.34
C TYR A 39 2.90 -4.28 -0.07
N LEU A 40 4.08 -4.86 0.12
CA LEU A 40 4.30 -6.30 0.15
C LEU A 40 4.53 -6.74 1.58
N GLY A 41 3.83 -7.80 2.00
CA GLY A 41 4.08 -8.48 3.26
C GLY A 41 4.59 -9.88 2.97
N LYS A 42 5.83 -10.20 3.35
CA LYS A 42 6.38 -11.54 3.17
C LYS A 42 5.79 -12.48 4.20
N ALA A 43 5.14 -13.55 3.75
CA ALA A 43 4.62 -14.56 4.66
C ALA A 43 5.77 -15.24 5.44
N PRO A 44 5.66 -15.37 6.77
CA PRO A 44 6.57 -16.20 7.55
C PRO A 44 6.28 -17.67 7.23
N GLY A 45 7.19 -18.36 6.57
CA GLY A 45 6.94 -19.68 6.00
C GLY A 45 6.56 -19.58 4.52
N ASP A 46 5.97 -20.64 3.98
CA ASP A 46 5.80 -20.81 2.54
C ASP A 46 4.37 -20.61 2.05
N SER A 47 3.47 -20.05 2.88
CA SER A 47 2.08 -19.86 2.50
C SER A 47 1.50 -18.53 2.99
N ALA A 48 1.14 -17.67 2.02
CA ALA A 48 0.44 -16.42 2.30
C ALA A 48 -1.03 -16.68 2.70
N SER A 49 -1.62 -17.78 2.27
CA SER A 49 -3.03 -18.10 2.55
C SER A 49 -3.29 -18.45 4.02
N SER A 50 -2.30 -18.93 4.75
CA SER A 50 -2.40 -19.24 6.18
C SER A 50 -1.95 -18.11 7.09
N TRP A 51 -1.47 -16.99 6.53
CA TRP A 51 -0.94 -15.88 7.30
C TRP A 51 -1.93 -14.70 7.36
N ASP A 52 -2.17 -14.21 8.55
CA ASP A 52 -3.08 -13.09 8.82
C ASP A 52 -2.47 -11.69 8.59
N GLY A 53 -1.22 -11.64 8.11
CA GLY A 53 -0.48 -10.38 7.92
C GLY A 53 0.15 -9.80 9.18
N SER A 54 0.22 -10.53 10.29
CA SER A 54 0.80 -10.06 11.55
C SER A 54 2.32 -9.96 11.52
N GLY A 55 2.87 -9.18 12.47
CA GLY A 55 4.31 -9.00 12.64
C GLY A 55 4.90 -7.91 11.73
N ALA A 56 6.19 -7.64 11.93
CA ALA A 56 6.97 -6.67 11.15
C ALA A 56 7.46 -7.29 9.84
N ASN A 57 6.54 -7.54 8.91
CA ASN A 57 6.82 -8.22 7.65
C ASN A 57 6.50 -7.36 6.40
N TRP A 58 5.96 -6.15 6.60
CA TRP A 58 5.48 -5.29 5.54
C TRP A 58 6.51 -4.23 5.13
N PHE A 59 6.63 -4.00 3.83
CA PHE A 59 7.39 -2.89 3.27
C PHE A 59 6.62 -2.28 2.09
N LYS A 60 6.70 -0.96 1.96
CA LYS A 60 6.03 -0.24 0.88
C LYS A 60 6.84 -0.40 -0.41
N ILE A 61 6.17 -0.62 -1.55
CA ILE A 61 6.80 -0.68 -2.87
C ILE A 61 6.33 0.45 -3.81
N ALA A 62 5.19 1.05 -3.52
CA ALA A 62 4.69 2.18 -4.29
C ALA A 62 3.86 3.12 -3.42
N GLU A 63 3.83 4.39 -3.81
CA GLU A 63 2.94 5.39 -3.23
C GLU A 63 2.56 6.45 -4.25
N TRP A 64 1.34 6.97 -4.10
CA TRP A 64 0.78 8.08 -4.86
C TRP A 64 0.43 9.20 -3.88
N GLY A 65 1.27 10.21 -3.86
CA GLY A 65 1.12 11.39 -2.99
C GLY A 65 0.33 12.50 -3.67
N ALA A 66 0.73 13.75 -3.39
CA ALA A 66 0.12 14.92 -3.94
C ALA A 66 0.99 15.57 -5.03
N LYS A 67 0.35 16.30 -5.93
CA LYS A 67 0.92 17.31 -6.79
C LYS A 67 0.48 18.69 -6.31
N PHE A 68 1.20 19.73 -6.71
CA PHE A 68 0.99 21.09 -6.25
C PHE A 68 0.79 22.04 -7.44
N SER A 69 0.08 23.15 -7.17
CA SER A 69 -0.20 24.22 -8.14
C SER A 69 -1.09 23.79 -9.32
N PRO A 70 -2.35 23.38 -9.10
CA PRO A 70 -3.09 23.31 -7.84
C PRO A 70 -2.79 22.03 -7.05
N PHE A 71 -3.07 22.06 -5.76
CA PHE A 71 -2.97 20.89 -4.91
C PHE A 71 -3.99 19.83 -5.31
N ALA A 72 -3.53 18.60 -5.53
CA ALA A 72 -4.39 17.45 -5.78
C ALA A 72 -3.64 16.14 -5.50
N PHE A 73 -4.35 15.12 -5.08
CA PHE A 73 -3.76 13.78 -4.96
C PHE A 73 -3.68 13.09 -6.33
N VAL A 74 -2.53 12.47 -6.60
CA VAL A 74 -2.26 11.81 -7.89
C VAL A 74 -3.19 10.62 -8.14
N SER A 75 -3.60 9.93 -7.07
CA SER A 75 -4.52 8.79 -7.11
C SER A 75 -6.01 9.20 -7.27
N HIS A 76 -6.34 10.47 -7.10
CA HIS A 76 -7.74 10.92 -7.14
C HIS A 76 -8.37 10.65 -8.52
N ASN A 77 -9.55 10.05 -8.51
CA ASN A 77 -10.29 9.58 -9.69
C ASN A 77 -9.62 8.45 -10.50
N ALA A 78 -8.52 7.87 -10.00
CA ALA A 78 -7.97 6.67 -10.61
C ALA A 78 -8.92 5.47 -10.37
N ASN A 79 -9.07 4.63 -11.38
CA ASN A 79 -9.75 3.33 -11.27
C ASN A 79 -8.76 2.15 -11.27
N ARG A 80 -7.48 2.44 -11.38
CA ARG A 80 -6.39 1.45 -11.43
C ARG A 80 -5.14 2.01 -10.78
N LEU A 81 -4.48 1.21 -9.96
CA LEU A 81 -3.17 1.50 -9.42
C LEU A 81 -2.22 0.35 -9.73
N THR A 82 -1.15 0.62 -10.45
CA THR A 82 -0.15 -0.40 -10.85
C THR A 82 1.24 0.01 -10.40
N THR A 83 2.09 -0.99 -10.15
CA THR A 83 3.50 -0.79 -9.83
C THR A 83 4.31 -2.01 -10.24
N THR A 84 5.61 -1.84 -10.37
CA THR A 84 6.54 -2.95 -10.61
C THR A 84 7.02 -3.52 -9.27
N ILE A 85 6.98 -4.84 -9.12
CA ILE A 85 7.69 -5.51 -8.03
C ILE A 85 9.19 -5.28 -8.23
N PRO A 86 9.93 -4.70 -7.26
CA PRO A 86 11.37 -4.53 -7.44
C PRO A 86 12.07 -5.86 -7.72
N SER A 87 12.93 -5.89 -8.73
CA SER A 87 13.59 -7.12 -9.19
C SER A 87 14.46 -7.80 -8.13
N SER A 88 14.88 -7.04 -7.11
CA SER A 88 15.68 -7.56 -5.99
C SER A 88 14.85 -8.23 -4.89
N VAL A 89 13.50 -8.15 -4.94
CA VAL A 89 12.62 -8.81 -3.97
C VAL A 89 12.79 -10.32 -4.03
N PRO A 90 13.05 -11.01 -2.91
CA PRO A 90 13.25 -12.45 -2.90
C PRO A 90 12.03 -13.24 -3.37
N ALA A 91 12.27 -14.40 -3.96
CA ALA A 91 11.21 -15.38 -4.22
C ALA A 91 10.49 -15.79 -2.92
N GLY A 92 9.21 -16.15 -3.04
CA GLY A 92 8.39 -16.57 -1.90
C GLY A 92 6.94 -16.11 -2.03
N GLU A 93 6.13 -16.40 -1.02
CA GLU A 93 4.74 -15.96 -0.97
C GLU A 93 4.58 -14.66 -0.19
N TYR A 94 3.72 -13.81 -0.71
CA TYR A 94 3.45 -12.48 -0.21
C TYR A 94 1.96 -12.17 -0.21
N LEU A 95 1.55 -11.38 0.77
CA LEU A 95 0.33 -10.58 0.64
C LEU A 95 0.70 -9.25 -0.04
N VAL A 96 -0.06 -8.87 -1.05
CA VAL A 96 -0.03 -7.53 -1.63
C VAL A 96 -1.18 -6.74 -1.04
N ARG A 97 -0.89 -5.62 -0.41
CA ARG A 97 -1.88 -4.76 0.23
C ARG A 97 -1.93 -3.42 -0.48
N ILE A 98 -3.08 -3.10 -1.06
CA ILE A 98 -3.39 -1.73 -1.48
C ILE A 98 -4.04 -0.99 -0.33
N GLU A 99 -3.70 0.27 -0.19
CA GLU A 99 -4.28 1.21 0.76
C GLU A 99 -4.55 2.54 0.08
N GLN A 100 -5.76 3.07 0.26
CA GLN A 100 -6.07 4.45 0.00
C GLN A 100 -6.56 5.09 1.30
N ILE A 101 -6.05 6.28 1.62
CA ILE A 101 -6.42 7.01 2.83
C ILE A 101 -7.21 8.25 2.40
N GLY A 102 -8.53 8.22 2.60
CA GLY A 102 -9.38 9.38 2.34
C GLY A 102 -9.19 10.43 3.43
N LEU A 103 -8.80 11.64 3.02
CA LEU A 103 -8.56 12.80 3.90
C LEU A 103 -9.64 13.87 3.76
N HIS A 104 -10.75 13.56 3.10
CA HIS A 104 -11.86 14.47 2.84
C HIS A 104 -12.63 14.89 4.10
N VAL A 105 -12.46 14.20 5.22
CA VAL A 105 -12.94 14.60 6.53
C VAL A 105 -11.74 14.99 7.39
N ALA A 106 -11.59 16.28 7.67
CA ALA A 106 -10.44 16.79 8.43
C ALA A 106 -10.36 16.14 9.82
N GLY A 107 -9.18 15.61 10.17
CA GLY A 107 -8.93 14.93 11.43
C GLY A 107 -9.54 13.53 11.58
N ALA A 108 -10.24 13.01 10.56
CA ALA A 108 -10.86 11.68 10.58
C ALA A 108 -10.52 10.89 9.30
N PRO A 109 -9.26 10.44 9.13
CA PRO A 109 -8.84 9.69 7.95
C PRO A 109 -9.60 8.38 7.82
N GLN A 110 -10.02 8.06 6.60
CA GLN A 110 -10.72 6.82 6.28
C GLN A 110 -9.82 5.91 5.46
N TYR A 111 -9.74 4.63 5.84
CA TYR A 111 -8.86 3.66 5.20
C TYR A 111 -9.65 2.70 4.32
N TYR A 112 -9.30 2.68 3.04
CA TYR A 112 -9.83 1.76 2.04
C TYR A 112 -8.71 0.77 1.69
N ILE A 113 -8.92 -0.51 2.02
CA ILE A 113 -7.86 -1.52 2.02
C ILE A 113 -8.36 -2.77 1.33
N SER A 114 -7.50 -3.39 0.52
CA SER A 114 -7.69 -4.74 0.00
C SER A 114 -6.36 -5.47 -0.06
N CYS A 115 -6.40 -6.80 -0.02
CA CYS A 115 -5.22 -7.65 -0.17
C CYS A 115 -5.43 -8.70 -1.25
N ALA A 116 -4.32 -9.09 -1.89
CA ALA A 116 -4.22 -10.22 -2.78
C ALA A 116 -3.06 -11.13 -2.35
N GLN A 117 -3.12 -12.40 -2.73
CA GLN A 117 -2.06 -13.38 -2.48
C GLN A 117 -1.25 -13.56 -3.76
N ILE A 118 0.07 -13.47 -3.66
CA ILE A 118 0.97 -13.72 -4.77
C ILE A 118 2.13 -14.64 -4.38
N ARG A 119 2.62 -15.38 -5.36
CA ARG A 119 3.90 -16.08 -5.30
C ARG A 119 4.87 -15.36 -6.24
N VAL A 120 5.90 -14.75 -5.66
CA VAL A 120 6.98 -14.12 -6.41
C VAL A 120 7.99 -15.19 -6.82
N THR A 121 8.32 -15.24 -8.11
CA THR A 121 9.34 -16.13 -8.68
C THR A 121 10.54 -15.34 -9.15
N GLY A 122 11.71 -15.96 -9.22
CA GLY A 122 12.95 -15.25 -9.51
C GLY A 122 13.31 -14.28 -8.40
N GLY A 123 13.89 -13.14 -8.78
CA GLY A 123 14.24 -12.08 -7.86
C GLY A 123 15.60 -12.24 -7.20
N GLY A 124 15.87 -11.34 -6.27
CA GLY A 124 17.17 -11.24 -5.58
C GLY A 124 17.10 -11.66 -4.12
N SER A 125 17.96 -11.04 -3.32
CA SER A 125 18.11 -11.34 -1.89
C SER A 125 17.94 -10.09 -1.02
N ALA A 126 17.23 -9.07 -1.51
CA ALA A 126 17.03 -7.83 -0.76
C ALA A 126 16.28 -8.08 0.55
N ASN A 127 16.66 -7.31 1.56
CA ASN A 127 15.99 -7.33 2.86
C ASN A 127 15.59 -5.90 3.25
N PRO A 128 14.51 -5.35 2.66
CA PRO A 128 14.05 -4.01 2.98
C PRO A 128 13.67 -3.90 4.46
N ALA A 129 13.76 -2.67 4.98
CA ALA A 129 13.24 -2.36 6.31
C ALA A 129 11.75 -2.67 6.37
N LYS A 130 11.32 -3.38 7.39
CA LYS A 130 9.95 -3.86 7.55
C LYS A 130 9.25 -3.16 8.71
N VAL A 131 7.94 -3.01 8.56
CA VAL A 131 7.05 -2.45 9.58
C VAL A 131 5.92 -3.42 9.89
N SER A 132 5.29 -3.23 11.04
CA SER A 132 4.04 -3.92 11.39
C SER A 132 2.84 -3.11 10.90
N ILE A 133 1.84 -3.77 10.40
CA ILE A 133 0.53 -3.17 10.10
C ILE A 133 -0.52 -3.88 10.98
N PRO A 134 -1.24 -3.15 11.87
CA PRO A 134 -1.10 -1.73 12.22
C PRO A 134 0.20 -1.41 12.96
N GLY A 135 0.51 -0.12 13.10
CA GLY A 135 1.68 0.39 13.83
C GLY A 135 2.72 1.06 12.92
N TYR A 136 2.55 1.02 11.60
CA TYR A 136 3.47 1.61 10.62
C TYR A 136 3.40 3.16 10.55
N VAL A 137 2.35 3.75 11.10
CA VAL A 137 2.11 5.20 11.11
C VAL A 137 1.44 5.60 12.44
N SER A 138 1.80 6.76 12.97
CA SER A 138 1.16 7.36 14.14
C SER A 138 -0.15 8.06 13.74
N ALA A 139 -1.16 8.03 14.61
CA ALA A 139 -2.39 8.81 14.41
C ALA A 139 -2.14 10.33 14.32
N SER A 140 -1.03 10.81 14.87
CA SER A 140 -0.59 12.21 14.79
C SER A 140 0.30 12.51 13.58
N ASP A 141 0.48 11.56 12.64
CA ASP A 141 1.28 11.78 11.44
C ASP A 141 0.74 12.99 10.66
N PRO A 142 1.60 13.97 10.30
CA PRO A 142 1.16 15.16 9.56
C PRO A 142 0.43 14.82 8.25
N GLY A 143 0.79 13.72 7.58
CA GLY A 143 0.12 13.25 6.38
C GLY A 143 -1.30 12.72 6.62
N LEU A 144 -1.68 12.42 7.87
CA LEU A 144 -3.04 12.01 8.27
C LEU A 144 -3.86 13.16 8.83
N THR A 145 -3.20 14.17 9.43
CA THR A 145 -3.87 15.27 10.14
C THR A 145 -3.99 16.55 9.32
N VAL A 146 -3.42 16.57 8.12
CA VAL A 146 -3.43 17.74 7.23
C VAL A 146 -4.87 18.15 6.86
N ASN A 147 -5.13 19.46 6.88
CA ASN A 147 -6.32 20.03 6.24
C ASN A 147 -6.00 20.22 4.75
N ILE A 148 -6.71 19.47 3.89
CA ILE A 148 -6.48 19.46 2.45
C ILE A 148 -7.23 20.57 1.70
N TYR A 149 -7.97 21.43 2.39
CA TYR A 149 -8.82 22.46 1.78
C TYR A 149 -8.24 23.86 1.91
N TYR A 150 -8.06 24.35 3.16
CA TYR A 150 -7.58 25.70 3.39
C TYR A 150 -6.80 25.81 4.71
N PRO A 151 -5.62 26.49 4.73
CA PRO A 151 -4.91 26.94 3.51
C PRO A 151 -4.49 25.75 2.65
N GLU A 152 -4.40 25.94 1.32
CA GLU A 152 -3.97 24.89 0.40
C GLU A 152 -2.56 24.40 0.76
N PRO A 153 -2.36 23.10 0.96
CA PRO A 153 -1.05 22.56 1.29
C PRO A 153 -0.02 22.84 0.20
N THR A 154 1.17 23.27 0.60
CA THR A 154 2.32 23.49 -0.29
C THR A 154 3.34 22.35 -0.27
N SER A 155 3.16 21.39 0.64
CA SER A 155 3.95 20.17 0.74
C SER A 155 3.09 19.03 1.30
N TYR A 156 3.43 17.80 0.96
CA TYR A 156 2.76 16.62 1.46
C TYR A 156 3.70 15.41 1.45
N LYS A 157 3.70 14.66 2.52
CA LYS A 157 4.41 13.38 2.63
C LYS A 157 3.40 12.27 2.86
N VAL A 158 3.47 11.21 2.04
CA VAL A 158 2.62 10.03 2.21
C VAL A 158 2.96 9.34 3.54
N PRO A 159 1.97 9.00 4.37
CA PRO A 159 2.19 8.32 5.64
C PRO A 159 2.89 6.98 5.50
N GLY A 160 3.63 6.60 6.54
CA GLY A 160 4.35 5.33 6.62
C GLY A 160 5.77 5.37 6.05
N PRO A 161 6.41 4.20 5.86
CA PRO A 161 7.80 4.11 5.39
C PRO A 161 7.94 4.59 3.94
N ALA A 162 9.15 4.99 3.55
CA ALA A 162 9.46 5.26 2.15
C ALA A 162 9.35 3.98 1.31
N PRO A 163 8.97 4.09 0.03
CA PRO A 163 8.92 2.94 -0.87
C PRO A 163 10.31 2.33 -1.10
N PHE A 164 10.39 1.01 -0.99
CA PHE A 164 11.54 0.24 -1.41
C PHE A 164 11.57 0.17 -2.95
N ARG A 165 12.70 0.53 -3.55
CA ARG A 165 12.86 0.63 -5.00
C ARG A 165 13.78 -0.47 -5.60
N GLY A 166 14.44 -1.26 -4.75
CA GLY A 166 15.40 -2.27 -5.16
C GLY A 166 16.81 -2.01 -4.70
#